data_180a27a3c3230f9b2c1e581433920408
#
_entry.id   180a27a3c3230f9b2c1e581433920408
#
_cell.length_a   1.000
_cell.length_b   1.000
_cell.length_c   1.000
_cell.angle_alpha   90.00
_cell.angle_beta   90.00
_cell.angle_gamma   90.00
#
_symmetry.space_group_name_H-M   'P 1'
#
loop_
_entity.id
_entity.type
_entity.pdbx_description
1 polymer ?
#
loop_
_entity_poly.entity_id
_entity_poly.type
_entity_poly.pdbx_seq_one_letter_code
_entity_poly.pdbx_strand_id
1 'polypeptide(L)'
;MTRPRFRPGDSKSIRDAAWLAGERLHRSKLLTNGAHAASETSPVGESPWDAYGEPRATPTPSPGPFSLVPGRGVVNPVVTAADVTDFGDADFVADPFLFVTPDGRWHLFFEVFNRDRTPTAAIAHAESDDGRRWSYDRVVLETDDHLAFPYVFRWDDHYYMLPERWNRETPASPILYRTDSLPGGWSPVAELVAPDRFLCDFVVFRHEDRWWALAGSDDDRADLLAFYSDELEADDWTPHAGNPVVEGRPTAARPGGRPLVRDGDVVAFFQDCAACYGHRLRGYVVDELTPSTYRDRELHSSPILEGTEKRLGWNSGRMHHLDPWPVGDGWRCAVDGNIGFGGRLFGPDHWAIGIYESL
;
A
#
# COMPACT_ATOMS: atom_id res chain seq x y z
N MET A 1 -17.41 -9.51 8.36
CA MET A 1 -17.62 -10.70 9.25
C MET A 1 -17.46 -10.24 10.67
N THR A 2 -18.42 -10.51 11.56
CA THR A 2 -18.34 -10.10 12.97
C THR A 2 -17.41 -11.04 13.74
N ARG A 3 -16.54 -10.49 14.59
CA ARG A 3 -15.76 -11.27 15.58
C ARG A 3 -16.69 -12.23 16.32
N PRO A 4 -16.31 -13.48 16.51
CA PRO A 4 -17.05 -14.36 17.41
C PRO A 4 -16.94 -13.77 18.83
N ARG A 5 -18.04 -13.20 19.33
CA ARG A 5 -18.10 -12.70 20.72
C ARG A 5 -18.17 -13.88 21.68
N PHE A 6 -17.10 -14.09 22.41
CA PHE A 6 -17.08 -15.07 23.48
C PHE A 6 -17.91 -14.59 24.67
N ARG A 7 -19.02 -15.26 24.92
CA ARG A 7 -19.71 -15.22 26.23
C ARG A 7 -19.35 -16.48 27.02
N PRO A 8 -19.04 -16.37 28.32
CA PRO A 8 -18.87 -17.56 29.16
C PRO A 8 -20.16 -18.40 29.10
N GLY A 9 -20.04 -19.62 28.56
CA GLY A 9 -21.20 -20.56 28.46
C GLY A 9 -21.58 -20.98 27.04
N ASP A 10 -21.08 -20.30 25.99
CA ASP A 10 -21.36 -20.71 24.61
C ASP A 10 -20.45 -21.88 24.20
N SER A 11 -21.05 -22.89 23.55
CA SER A 11 -20.29 -23.96 22.93
C SER A 11 -19.52 -23.42 21.75
N LYS A 12 -18.20 -23.22 21.94
CA LYS A 12 -17.31 -22.63 20.96
C LYS A 12 -17.15 -23.55 19.77
N SER A 13 -17.44 -23.06 18.57
CA SER A 13 -17.12 -23.81 17.37
C SER A 13 -15.59 -23.98 17.25
N ILE A 14 -15.12 -25.07 16.66
CA ILE A 14 -13.71 -25.30 16.36
C ILE A 14 -13.13 -24.13 15.53
N ARG A 15 -13.96 -23.50 14.69
CA ARG A 15 -13.60 -22.32 13.90
C ARG A 15 -13.25 -21.10 14.75
N ASP A 16 -14.02 -20.82 15.80
CA ASP A 16 -13.79 -19.68 16.68
C ASP A 16 -12.51 -19.86 17.49
N ALA A 17 -12.26 -21.08 17.99
CA ALA A 17 -11.02 -21.41 18.69
C ALA A 17 -9.79 -21.32 17.78
N ALA A 18 -9.91 -21.78 16.54
CA ALA A 18 -8.85 -21.74 15.55
C ALA A 18 -8.55 -20.29 15.11
N TRP A 19 -9.60 -19.47 14.92
CA TRP A 19 -9.45 -18.05 14.61
C TRP A 19 -8.68 -17.30 15.71
N LEU A 20 -9.07 -17.49 16.98
CA LEU A 20 -8.37 -16.90 18.13
C LEU A 20 -6.91 -17.38 18.29
N ALA A 21 -6.63 -18.64 17.94
CA ALA A 21 -5.27 -19.16 17.95
C ALA A 21 -4.42 -18.50 16.85
N GLY A 22 -4.97 -18.32 15.66
CA GLY A 22 -4.29 -17.61 14.56
C GLY A 22 -4.00 -16.15 14.90
N GLU A 23 -4.97 -15.45 15.48
CA GLU A 23 -4.80 -14.08 15.94
C GLU A 23 -3.70 -13.95 17.01
N ARG A 24 -3.67 -14.84 17.99
CA ARG A 24 -2.61 -14.87 19.01
C ARG A 24 -1.21 -15.09 18.41
N LEU A 25 -1.10 -16.02 17.46
CA LEU A 25 0.16 -16.28 16.76
C LEU A 25 0.62 -15.04 15.95
N HIS A 26 -0.31 -14.41 15.24
CA HIS A 26 -0.04 -13.19 14.48
C HIS A 26 0.45 -12.06 15.40
N ARG A 27 -0.29 -11.74 16.46
CA ARG A 27 0.08 -10.71 17.44
C ARG A 27 1.34 -11.02 18.23
N SER A 28 1.71 -12.29 18.40
CA SER A 28 2.93 -12.68 19.14
C SER A 28 4.22 -12.52 18.34
N LYS A 29 4.15 -12.16 17.06
CA LYS A 29 5.29 -12.11 16.13
C LYS A 29 6.10 -13.42 16.06
N LEU A 30 5.52 -14.55 16.43
CA LEU A 30 6.20 -15.86 16.34
C LEU A 30 6.41 -16.32 14.90
N LEU A 31 5.65 -15.74 13.94
CA LEU A 31 5.72 -16.06 12.51
C LEU A 31 6.71 -15.15 11.77
N THR A 32 7.83 -14.83 12.40
CA THR A 32 8.86 -13.98 11.79
C THR A 32 9.79 -14.80 10.88
N ASN A 33 10.32 -14.17 9.85
CA ASN A 33 11.47 -14.70 9.12
C ASN A 33 12.72 -14.46 9.99
N GLY A 34 13.52 -15.48 10.21
CA GLY A 34 14.69 -15.42 11.10
C GLY A 34 15.62 -14.23 10.77
N ALA A 35 16.15 -13.60 11.81
CA ALA A 35 17.06 -12.48 11.68
C ALA A 35 18.37 -12.92 10.99
N HIS A 36 18.76 -12.20 9.95
CA HIS A 36 20.13 -12.22 9.45
C HIS A 36 20.85 -10.99 10.00
N ALA A 37 21.81 -11.23 10.91
CA ALA A 37 22.64 -10.16 11.42
C ALA A 37 23.58 -9.65 10.32
N ALA A 38 23.42 -8.41 9.91
CA ALA A 38 24.46 -7.65 9.24
C ALA A 38 24.26 -6.17 9.56
N SER A 39 25.22 -5.62 10.26
CA SER A 39 25.33 -4.19 10.49
C SER A 39 26.06 -3.57 9.31
N GLU A 40 25.38 -2.81 8.50
CA GLU A 40 25.97 -1.75 7.68
C GLU A 40 24.90 -0.69 7.47
N THR A 41 25.19 0.50 7.94
CA THR A 41 24.42 1.71 7.60
C THR A 41 24.68 2.02 6.13
N SER A 42 23.78 1.64 5.25
CA SER A 42 23.82 2.14 3.88
C SER A 42 23.48 3.64 3.91
N PRO A 43 24.22 4.48 3.17
CA PRO A 43 23.81 5.86 3.04
C PRO A 43 22.40 5.94 2.46
N VAL A 44 21.57 6.76 3.08
CA VAL A 44 20.25 7.07 2.56
C VAL A 44 20.47 7.81 1.24
N GLY A 45 20.08 7.20 0.14
CA GLY A 45 20.07 7.91 -1.15
C GLY A 45 19.02 9.03 -1.11
N GLU A 46 19.30 10.15 -1.80
CA GLU A 46 18.24 11.13 -2.04
C GLU A 46 17.09 10.45 -2.77
N SER A 47 15.86 10.67 -2.27
CA SER A 47 14.67 10.10 -2.88
C SER A 47 14.49 10.65 -4.31
N PRO A 48 14.37 9.81 -5.34
CA PRO A 48 13.98 10.30 -6.67
C PRO A 48 12.56 10.85 -6.71
N TRP A 49 11.81 10.65 -5.62
CA TRP A 49 10.42 11.09 -5.46
C TRP A 49 10.29 12.48 -4.81
N ASP A 50 11.39 13.10 -4.38
CA ASP A 50 11.42 14.54 -4.12
C ASP A 50 11.02 15.34 -5.36
N ALA A 51 10.90 14.66 -6.45
CA ALA A 51 10.78 15.21 -7.75
C ALA A 51 9.66 14.58 -8.57
N TYR A 52 8.43 14.64 -8.08
CA TYR A 52 7.34 14.68 -9.04
C TYR A 52 7.39 15.99 -9.88
N GLY A 53 8.37 16.87 -9.68
CA GLY A 53 8.49 18.17 -10.34
C GLY A 53 9.66 18.36 -11.28
N GLU A 54 10.84 17.91 -10.92
CA GLU A 54 12.01 18.03 -11.77
C GLU A 54 12.80 16.73 -11.66
N PRO A 55 13.13 16.04 -12.75
CA PRO A 55 14.02 14.90 -12.69
C PRO A 55 15.38 15.39 -12.20
N ARG A 56 15.63 15.34 -10.90
CA ARG A 56 16.99 15.39 -10.41
C ARG A 56 17.70 14.19 -11.02
N ALA A 57 18.82 14.43 -11.66
CA ALA A 57 19.66 13.42 -12.28
C ALA A 57 20.37 12.53 -11.23
N THR A 58 19.63 12.01 -10.26
CA THR A 58 20.08 10.91 -9.41
C THR A 58 19.84 9.65 -10.20
N PRO A 59 20.85 8.80 -10.44
CA PRO A 59 20.64 7.55 -11.13
C PRO A 59 19.66 6.71 -10.34
N THR A 60 18.45 6.56 -10.87
CA THR A 60 17.50 5.61 -10.33
C THR A 60 18.12 4.22 -10.44
N PRO A 61 18.14 3.41 -9.37
CA PRO A 61 18.68 2.06 -9.45
C PRO A 61 18.05 1.29 -10.61
N SER A 62 18.87 0.59 -11.37
CA SER A 62 18.43 -0.23 -12.50
C SER A 62 18.98 -1.64 -12.30
N PRO A 63 18.20 -2.69 -12.48
CA PRO A 63 16.77 -2.69 -12.82
C PRO A 63 15.89 -2.18 -11.68
N GLY A 64 14.58 -1.99 -11.92
CA GLY A 64 13.60 -1.65 -10.88
C GLY A 64 13.43 -2.74 -9.83
N PRO A 65 12.48 -2.59 -8.87
CA PRO A 65 12.25 -3.54 -7.76
C PRO A 65 11.52 -4.79 -8.24
N PHE A 66 12.08 -5.52 -9.20
CA PHE A 66 11.40 -6.63 -9.87
C PHE A 66 11.89 -8.01 -9.44
N SER A 67 12.90 -8.06 -8.56
CA SER A 67 13.40 -9.28 -7.95
C SER A 67 13.61 -9.00 -6.46
N LEU A 68 12.64 -9.39 -5.65
CA LEU A 68 12.55 -9.02 -4.25
C LEU A 68 12.87 -10.19 -3.32
N VAL A 69 13.60 -9.90 -2.27
CA VAL A 69 13.89 -10.82 -1.17
C VAL A 69 13.63 -10.12 0.17
N PRO A 70 13.37 -10.87 1.25
CA PRO A 70 13.31 -10.27 2.59
C PRO A 70 14.56 -9.42 2.87
N GLY A 71 14.34 -8.19 3.37
CA GLY A 71 15.39 -7.22 3.59
C GLY A 71 16.53 -7.74 4.48
N ARG A 72 17.77 -7.48 4.09
CA ARG A 72 18.94 -7.92 4.83
C ARG A 72 18.99 -7.27 6.22
N GLY A 73 19.10 -8.08 7.26
CA GLY A 73 19.10 -7.59 8.65
C GLY A 73 17.74 -7.14 9.17
N VAL A 74 16.67 -7.40 8.43
CA VAL A 74 15.29 -7.13 8.82
C VAL A 74 14.64 -8.37 9.41
N VAL A 75 13.95 -8.22 10.51
CA VAL A 75 13.08 -9.25 11.09
C VAL A 75 11.63 -8.96 10.69
N ASN A 76 11.16 -9.65 9.66
CA ASN A 76 9.77 -9.50 9.19
C ASN A 76 8.80 -10.43 9.98
N PRO A 77 7.55 -9.98 10.22
CA PRO A 77 7.01 -8.67 9.89
C PRO A 77 7.57 -7.55 10.78
N VAL A 78 7.71 -6.34 10.23
CA VAL A 78 8.24 -5.19 10.97
C VAL A 78 7.17 -4.45 11.78
N VAL A 79 5.91 -4.46 11.31
CA VAL A 79 4.73 -3.92 12.00
C VAL A 79 3.59 -4.93 11.91
N THR A 80 2.89 -5.11 13.02
CA THR A 80 1.72 -5.98 13.16
C THR A 80 0.61 -5.26 13.92
N ALA A 81 -0.58 -5.80 13.93
CA ALA A 81 -1.68 -5.30 14.76
C ALA A 81 -1.34 -5.22 16.26
N ALA A 82 -0.41 -6.07 16.75
CA ALA A 82 0.00 -6.06 18.15
C ALA A 82 0.86 -4.86 18.54
N ASP A 83 1.42 -4.13 17.57
CA ASP A 83 2.22 -2.92 17.81
C ASP A 83 1.33 -1.67 17.96
N VAL A 84 0.09 -1.72 17.48
CA VAL A 84 -0.86 -0.59 17.50
C VAL A 84 -1.39 -0.39 18.92
N THR A 85 -1.27 0.83 19.46
CA THR A 85 -1.59 1.14 20.86
C THR A 85 -2.76 2.10 21.06
N ASP A 86 -3.18 2.82 20.01
CA ASP A 86 -4.17 3.91 20.08
C ASP A 86 -5.38 3.72 19.17
N PHE A 87 -5.54 2.55 18.53
CA PHE A 87 -6.71 2.21 17.72
C PHE A 87 -7.53 1.04 18.29
N GLY A 88 -7.46 0.83 19.58
CA GLY A 88 -8.12 -0.28 20.28
C GLY A 88 -7.45 -1.63 19.97
N ASP A 89 -8.24 -2.69 19.93
CA ASP A 89 -7.74 -4.04 19.65
C ASP A 89 -7.71 -4.27 18.13
N ALA A 90 -6.70 -3.70 17.46
CA ALA A 90 -6.58 -3.76 16.01
C ALA A 90 -6.56 -5.21 15.49
N ASP A 91 -7.21 -5.44 14.35
CA ASP A 91 -7.26 -6.77 13.71
C ASP A 91 -6.06 -7.01 12.80
N PHE A 92 -5.68 -6.00 11.99
CA PHE A 92 -4.54 -6.07 11.07
C PHE A 92 -3.97 -4.69 10.74
N VAL A 93 -2.83 -4.68 10.05
CA VAL A 93 -2.21 -3.52 9.38
C VAL A 93 -1.85 -3.91 7.95
N ALA A 94 -2.08 -3.00 6.97
CA ALA A 94 -1.89 -3.26 5.55
C ALA A 94 -1.52 -1.99 4.75
N ASP A 95 -1.30 -2.14 3.45
CA ASP A 95 -1.10 -1.06 2.47
C ASP A 95 0.01 -0.06 2.87
N PRO A 96 1.26 -0.51 3.10
CA PRO A 96 2.32 0.34 3.62
C PRO A 96 2.95 1.25 2.58
N PHE A 97 3.01 2.55 2.84
CA PHE A 97 3.76 3.53 2.03
C PHE A 97 4.95 4.11 2.80
N LEU A 98 6.10 4.13 2.16
CA LEU A 98 7.34 4.70 2.66
C LEU A 98 7.46 6.18 2.30
N PHE A 99 8.13 6.92 3.17
CA PHE A 99 8.70 8.21 2.84
C PHE A 99 9.98 8.43 3.65
N VAL A 100 11.05 8.89 2.99
CA VAL A 100 12.30 9.23 3.67
C VAL A 100 12.52 10.72 3.57
N THR A 101 12.60 11.39 4.72
CA THR A 101 12.84 12.82 4.79
C THR A 101 14.32 13.17 4.51
N PRO A 102 14.64 14.41 4.11
CA PRO A 102 16.02 14.82 3.78
C PRO A 102 17.01 14.64 4.93
N ASP A 103 16.57 14.60 6.18
CA ASP A 103 17.40 14.30 7.36
C ASP A 103 17.66 12.81 7.55
N GLY A 104 17.11 11.96 6.66
CA GLY A 104 17.35 10.52 6.64
C GLY A 104 16.39 9.69 7.51
N ARG A 105 15.36 10.31 8.09
CA ARG A 105 14.34 9.59 8.85
C ARG A 105 13.38 8.88 7.92
N TRP A 106 13.10 7.62 8.22
CA TRP A 106 12.14 6.79 7.51
C TRP A 106 10.77 6.86 8.17
N HIS A 107 9.76 7.12 7.37
CA HIS A 107 8.35 7.12 7.72
C HIS A 107 7.65 5.99 6.99
N LEU A 108 6.73 5.33 7.68
CA LEU A 108 5.87 4.27 7.14
C LEU A 108 4.43 4.61 7.50
N PHE A 109 3.61 4.88 6.49
CA PHE A 109 2.18 5.13 6.63
C PHE A 109 1.43 3.88 6.18
N PHE A 110 0.37 3.51 6.89
CA PHE A 110 -0.35 2.27 6.61
C PHE A 110 -1.77 2.29 7.17
N GLU A 111 -2.62 1.44 6.61
CA GLU A 111 -3.93 1.16 7.16
C GLU A 111 -3.80 0.42 8.49
N VAL A 112 -4.53 0.90 9.52
CA VAL A 112 -4.86 0.12 10.71
C VAL A 112 -6.36 -0.19 10.72
N PHE A 113 -6.70 -1.46 10.84
CA PHE A 113 -8.08 -1.93 10.81
C PHE A 113 -8.51 -2.51 12.16
N ASN A 114 -9.71 -2.12 12.61
CA ASN A 114 -10.37 -2.69 13.78
C ASN A 114 -11.88 -2.79 13.49
N ARG A 115 -12.37 -4.02 13.35
CA ARG A 115 -13.77 -4.29 13.00
C ARG A 115 -14.80 -3.90 14.06
N ASP A 116 -14.34 -3.67 15.29
CA ASP A 116 -15.21 -3.26 16.40
C ASP A 116 -15.33 -1.73 16.52
N ARG A 117 -14.65 -0.96 15.64
CA ARG A 117 -14.75 0.49 15.55
C ARG A 117 -15.71 0.95 14.44
N THR A 118 -16.07 2.22 14.50
CA THR A 118 -16.74 2.96 13.43
C THR A 118 -16.16 4.37 13.44
N PRO A 119 -15.43 4.76 12.39
CA PRO A 119 -15.03 3.97 11.22
C PRO A 119 -14.11 2.78 11.59
N THR A 120 -14.07 1.78 10.72
CA THR A 120 -13.32 0.54 10.96
C THR A 120 -11.83 0.65 10.68
N ALA A 121 -11.39 1.66 9.94
CA ALA A 121 -9.98 1.85 9.63
C ALA A 121 -9.58 3.33 9.64
N ALA A 122 -8.30 3.55 9.90
CA ALA A 122 -7.63 4.85 9.92
C ALA A 122 -6.21 4.70 9.40
N ILE A 123 -5.51 5.82 9.17
CA ILE A 123 -4.11 5.80 8.77
C ILE A 123 -3.22 5.95 10.00
N ALA A 124 -2.32 5.00 10.15
CA ALA A 124 -1.32 4.95 11.21
C ALA A 124 0.10 5.18 10.66
N HIS A 125 1.01 5.43 11.57
CA HIS A 125 2.40 5.74 11.29
C HIS A 125 3.35 4.93 12.16
N ALA A 126 4.48 4.55 11.55
CA ALA A 126 5.66 4.04 12.23
C ALA A 126 6.92 4.73 11.70
N GLU A 127 7.97 4.78 12.49
CA GLU A 127 9.22 5.43 12.11
C GLU A 127 10.43 4.52 12.29
N SER A 128 11.53 4.87 11.58
CA SER A 128 12.79 4.17 11.67
C SER A 128 13.95 5.11 11.33
N ASP A 129 15.10 4.90 11.98
CA ASP A 129 16.35 5.60 11.67
C ASP A 129 17.16 4.88 10.56
N ASP A 130 16.86 3.61 10.29
CA ASP A 130 17.65 2.77 9.35
C ASP A 130 16.79 2.07 8.27
N GLY A 131 15.46 2.28 8.30
CA GLY A 131 14.50 1.62 7.41
C GLY A 131 14.43 0.09 7.60
N ARG A 132 15.00 -0.45 8.68
CA ARG A 132 15.04 -1.88 9.00
C ARG A 132 14.34 -2.21 10.30
N ARG A 133 14.54 -1.38 11.34
CA ARG A 133 13.90 -1.51 12.65
C ARG A 133 12.88 -0.42 12.79
N TRP A 134 11.64 -0.81 12.97
CA TRP A 134 10.49 0.10 12.97
C TRP A 134 9.87 0.17 14.36
N SER A 135 9.43 1.35 14.72
CA SER A 135 8.67 1.62 15.93
C SER A 135 7.34 2.25 15.57
N TYR A 136 6.25 1.65 16.03
CA TYR A 136 4.93 2.25 15.93
C TYR A 136 4.91 3.61 16.63
N ASP A 137 4.32 4.60 15.99
CA ASP A 137 4.16 5.94 16.57
C ASP A 137 2.70 6.16 17.01
N ARG A 138 1.81 6.37 16.07
CA ARG A 138 0.39 6.64 16.35
C ARG A 138 -0.49 6.59 15.10
N VAL A 139 -1.82 6.70 15.30
CA VAL A 139 -2.77 7.09 14.25
C VAL A 139 -2.51 8.56 13.88
N VAL A 140 -2.40 8.86 12.59
CA VAL A 140 -2.08 10.19 12.06
C VAL A 140 -3.19 10.85 11.26
N LEU A 141 -4.15 10.04 10.77
CA LEU A 141 -5.36 10.54 10.11
C LEU A 141 -6.53 9.59 10.38
N GLU A 142 -7.58 10.14 10.98
CA GLU A 142 -8.87 9.48 11.21
C GLU A 142 -9.99 10.45 10.79
N THR A 143 -11.00 9.95 10.07
CA THR A 143 -12.17 10.69 9.61
C THR A 143 -13.44 9.90 9.93
N ASP A 144 -14.60 10.36 9.48
CA ASP A 144 -15.86 9.61 9.62
C ASP A 144 -15.94 8.42 8.63
N ASP A 145 -15.06 8.38 7.61
CA ASP A 145 -14.99 7.30 6.64
C ASP A 145 -13.91 6.27 7.02
N HIS A 146 -14.03 5.05 6.48
CA HIS A 146 -12.96 4.08 6.47
C HIS A 146 -11.83 4.55 5.57
N LEU A 147 -10.61 4.62 6.08
CA LEU A 147 -9.41 5.02 5.33
C LEU A 147 -8.45 3.86 5.19
N ALA A 148 -7.97 3.64 3.95
CA ALA A 148 -6.98 2.63 3.57
C ALA A 148 -5.97 3.22 2.57
N PHE A 149 -5.00 2.45 2.13
CA PHE A 149 -4.09 2.76 1.02
C PHE A 149 -3.52 4.19 1.07
N PRO A 150 -2.76 4.59 2.10
CA PRO A 150 -2.32 5.97 2.31
C PRO A 150 -1.17 6.37 1.38
N TYR A 151 -1.46 6.68 0.11
CA TYR A 151 -0.46 7.09 -0.87
C TYR A 151 0.18 8.42 -0.45
N VAL A 152 1.41 8.38 0.04
CA VAL A 152 2.16 9.56 0.51
C VAL A 152 3.26 9.95 -0.46
N PHE A 153 3.36 11.25 -0.78
CA PHE A 153 4.39 11.81 -1.65
C PHE A 153 4.70 13.26 -1.27
N ARG A 154 5.73 13.85 -1.90
CA ARG A 154 6.10 15.26 -1.74
C ARG A 154 5.99 15.98 -3.08
N TRP A 155 5.50 17.21 -3.05
CA TRP A 155 5.45 18.11 -4.18
C TRP A 155 5.60 19.55 -3.69
N ASP A 156 6.40 20.38 -4.35
CA ASP A 156 6.63 21.79 -3.99
C ASP A 156 6.95 21.95 -2.53
N ASP A 157 7.63 21.65 -1.77
CA ASP A 157 7.89 21.80 -0.32
C ASP A 157 6.79 21.29 0.63
N HIS A 158 5.70 20.70 0.11
CA HIS A 158 4.62 20.13 0.90
C HIS A 158 4.60 18.60 0.82
N TYR A 159 4.07 17.97 1.84
CA TYR A 159 3.77 16.54 1.85
C TYR A 159 2.28 16.35 1.58
N TYR A 160 1.98 15.35 0.78
CA TYR A 160 0.62 15.01 0.39
C TYR A 160 0.31 13.56 0.77
N MET A 161 -0.95 13.31 1.10
CA MET A 161 -1.49 11.98 1.29
C MET A 161 -2.81 11.87 0.53
N LEU A 162 -2.95 10.80 -0.23
CA LEU A 162 -4.19 10.45 -0.92
C LEU A 162 -4.62 9.07 -0.44
N PRO A 163 -5.40 8.99 0.67
CA PRO A 163 -5.91 7.72 1.15
C PRO A 163 -7.12 7.28 0.33
N GLU A 164 -7.32 5.97 0.18
CA GLU A 164 -8.61 5.41 -0.18
C GLU A 164 -9.63 5.80 0.88
N ARG A 165 -10.80 6.25 0.44
CA ARG A 165 -11.97 6.52 1.28
C ARG A 165 -13.08 5.57 0.88
N TRP A 166 -13.54 4.78 1.83
CA TRP A 166 -14.64 3.87 1.56
C TRP A 166 -15.84 4.17 2.45
N ASN A 167 -16.98 4.35 1.77
CA ASN A 167 -18.29 4.54 2.38
C ASN A 167 -19.22 3.46 1.84
N ARG A 168 -19.99 2.84 2.71
CA ARG A 168 -20.89 1.72 2.34
C ARG A 168 -22.07 2.13 1.47
N GLU A 169 -22.45 3.39 1.48
CA GLU A 169 -23.73 3.86 0.94
C GLU A 169 -23.56 4.55 -0.42
N THR A 170 -22.47 5.28 -0.59
CA THR A 170 -22.22 6.09 -1.79
C THR A 170 -20.76 6.07 -2.20
N PRO A 171 -20.46 6.17 -3.51
CA PRO A 171 -19.10 6.42 -3.97
C PRO A 171 -18.52 7.66 -3.28
N ALA A 172 -17.33 7.54 -2.72
CA ALA A 172 -16.64 8.63 -2.04
C ALA A 172 -15.60 9.26 -2.96
N SER A 173 -15.56 10.60 -3.00
CA SER A 173 -14.52 11.34 -3.70
C SER A 173 -13.16 11.10 -3.04
N PRO A 174 -12.07 10.81 -3.78
CA PRO A 174 -10.73 10.79 -3.23
C PRO A 174 -10.33 12.20 -2.80
N ILE A 175 -10.00 12.36 -1.52
CA ILE A 175 -9.57 13.65 -0.95
C ILE A 175 -8.04 13.65 -0.86
N LEU A 176 -7.44 14.68 -1.46
CA LEU A 176 -6.02 14.98 -1.29
C LEU A 176 -5.82 15.76 0.01
N TYR A 177 -4.99 15.24 0.88
CA TYR A 177 -4.56 15.91 2.11
C TYR A 177 -3.16 16.46 1.95
N ARG A 178 -2.86 17.57 2.65
CA ARG A 178 -1.55 18.23 2.67
C ARG A 178 -1.09 18.51 4.08
N THR A 179 0.22 18.45 4.30
CA THR A 179 0.89 18.92 5.53
C THR A 179 2.26 19.50 5.20
N ASP A 180 2.76 20.39 6.07
CA ASP A 180 4.11 20.93 6.00
C ASP A 180 5.11 20.12 6.84
N SER A 181 4.63 19.18 7.65
CA SER A 181 5.46 18.43 8.58
C SER A 181 4.95 17.02 8.85
N LEU A 182 5.75 16.02 8.49
CA LEU A 182 5.45 14.63 8.84
C LEU A 182 5.62 14.36 10.35
N PRO A 183 4.88 13.39 10.90
CA PRO A 183 3.95 12.51 10.22
C PRO A 183 2.49 12.96 10.23
N GLY A 184 2.13 14.07 10.81
CA GLY A 184 0.73 14.46 11.04
C GLY A 184 0.39 15.86 10.57
N GLY A 185 -0.75 16.41 11.05
CA GLY A 185 -1.21 17.75 10.67
C GLY A 185 -1.86 17.82 9.28
N TRP A 186 -2.38 16.69 8.80
CA TRP A 186 -3.03 16.55 7.51
C TRP A 186 -4.31 17.39 7.42
N SER A 187 -4.43 18.19 6.36
CA SER A 187 -5.61 19.00 6.06
C SER A 187 -6.07 18.73 4.62
N PRO A 188 -7.37 18.60 4.36
CA PRO A 188 -7.88 18.38 3.02
C PRO A 188 -7.65 19.65 2.16
N VAL A 189 -7.21 19.46 0.92
CA VAL A 189 -6.91 20.57 -0.02
C VAL A 189 -7.62 20.44 -1.36
N ALA A 190 -8.03 19.24 -1.79
CA ALA A 190 -8.78 19.05 -3.03
C ALA A 190 -9.63 17.77 -2.98
N GLU A 191 -10.75 17.75 -3.71
CA GLU A 191 -11.54 16.58 -4.07
C GLU A 191 -11.26 16.23 -5.51
N LEU A 192 -10.40 15.23 -5.76
CA LEU A 192 -9.81 15.02 -7.09
C LEU A 192 -10.81 14.56 -8.16
N VAL A 193 -11.82 13.79 -7.77
CA VAL A 193 -12.79 13.21 -8.70
C VAL A 193 -14.17 13.16 -8.06
N ALA A 194 -15.22 13.47 -8.82
CA ALA A 194 -16.61 13.18 -8.46
C ALA A 194 -17.01 11.82 -9.06
N PRO A 195 -16.87 10.69 -8.34
CA PRO A 195 -17.03 9.38 -8.92
C PRO A 195 -18.52 9.01 -9.07
N ASP A 196 -18.86 8.37 -10.18
CA ASP A 196 -20.17 7.77 -10.45
C ASP A 196 -20.26 6.29 -10.05
N ARG A 197 -19.15 5.72 -9.58
CA ARG A 197 -18.98 4.34 -9.12
C ARG A 197 -18.00 4.25 -7.96
N PHE A 198 -17.98 3.12 -7.25
CA PHE A 198 -16.98 2.87 -6.20
C PHE A 198 -15.59 2.70 -6.82
N LEU A 199 -14.68 3.58 -6.43
CA LEU A 199 -13.28 3.57 -6.84
C LEU A 199 -12.39 3.23 -5.64
N CYS A 200 -11.25 2.59 -5.91
CA CYS A 200 -10.32 2.16 -4.87
C CYS A 200 -8.86 2.33 -5.30
N ASP A 201 -7.98 2.42 -4.32
CA ASP A 201 -6.52 2.39 -4.48
C ASP A 201 -6.00 3.44 -5.47
N PHE A 202 -6.32 4.70 -5.22
CA PHE A 202 -5.83 5.81 -6.05
C PHE A 202 -4.33 5.97 -5.94
N VAL A 203 -3.66 6.03 -7.09
CA VAL A 203 -2.26 6.44 -7.21
C VAL A 203 -2.17 7.63 -8.15
N VAL A 204 -1.34 8.62 -7.79
CA VAL A 204 -1.10 9.79 -8.63
C VAL A 204 0.37 9.90 -9.01
N PHE A 205 0.66 10.37 -10.21
CA PHE A 205 2.02 10.57 -10.70
C PHE A 205 2.03 11.64 -11.79
N ARG A 206 3.24 12.18 -12.03
CA ARG A 206 3.41 13.15 -13.11
C ARG A 206 4.06 12.49 -14.31
N HIS A 207 3.47 12.69 -15.49
CA HIS A 207 3.99 12.19 -16.76
C HIS A 207 3.68 13.20 -17.87
N GLU A 208 4.67 13.54 -18.70
CA GLU A 208 4.56 14.52 -19.78
C GLU A 208 3.91 15.85 -19.36
N ASP A 209 4.46 16.47 -18.30
CA ASP A 209 4.03 17.76 -17.73
C ASP A 209 2.58 17.80 -17.18
N ARG A 210 1.96 16.67 -16.99
CA ARG A 210 0.59 16.51 -16.50
C ARG A 210 0.52 15.55 -15.32
N TRP A 211 -0.41 15.81 -14.41
CA TRP A 211 -0.78 14.86 -13.36
C TRP A 211 -1.74 13.81 -13.90
N TRP A 212 -1.49 12.58 -13.52
CA TRP A 212 -2.31 11.43 -13.82
C TRP A 212 -2.71 10.72 -12.54
N ALA A 213 -3.91 10.17 -12.53
CA ALA A 213 -4.36 9.23 -11.51
C ALA A 213 -4.80 7.92 -12.15
N LEU A 214 -4.49 6.81 -11.50
CA LEU A 214 -5.06 5.50 -11.79
C LEU A 214 -5.83 5.03 -10.57
N ALA A 215 -7.01 4.41 -10.79
CA ALA A 215 -7.85 3.86 -9.74
C ALA A 215 -8.51 2.56 -10.21
N GLY A 216 -8.68 1.61 -9.30
CA GLY A 216 -9.48 0.42 -9.57
C GLY A 216 -10.97 0.67 -9.39
N SER A 217 -11.83 -0.10 -10.06
CA SER A 217 -13.23 -0.21 -9.71
C SER A 217 -13.40 -1.25 -8.61
N ASP A 218 -14.13 -0.92 -7.53
CA ASP A 218 -14.39 -1.87 -6.44
C ASP A 218 -15.59 -2.80 -6.74
N ASP A 219 -16.45 -2.45 -7.70
CA ASP A 219 -17.65 -3.21 -8.03
C ASP A 219 -17.34 -4.65 -8.48
N ASP A 220 -16.33 -4.82 -9.32
CA ASP A 220 -15.91 -6.12 -9.86
C ASP A 220 -14.39 -6.38 -9.75
N ARG A 221 -13.60 -5.37 -9.35
CA ARG A 221 -12.13 -5.40 -9.25
C ARG A 221 -11.43 -5.75 -10.56
N ALA A 222 -12.06 -5.44 -11.67
CA ALA A 222 -11.63 -5.83 -13.00
C ALA A 222 -11.38 -4.66 -13.93
N ASP A 223 -11.86 -3.47 -13.58
CA ASP A 223 -11.75 -2.27 -14.39
C ASP A 223 -10.72 -1.29 -13.80
N LEU A 224 -9.89 -0.73 -14.66
CA LEU A 224 -8.95 0.34 -14.35
C LEU A 224 -9.45 1.64 -14.97
N LEU A 225 -9.47 2.69 -14.17
CA LEU A 225 -9.83 4.03 -14.61
C LEU A 225 -8.61 4.95 -14.52
N ALA A 226 -8.56 5.93 -15.43
CA ALA A 226 -7.55 6.98 -15.43
C ALA A 226 -8.19 8.36 -15.42
N PHE A 227 -7.51 9.30 -14.75
CA PHE A 227 -7.91 10.71 -14.68
C PHE A 227 -6.67 11.58 -14.86
N TYR A 228 -6.84 12.83 -15.25
CA TYR A 228 -5.72 13.74 -15.41
C TYR A 228 -6.09 15.19 -15.08
N SER A 229 -5.05 15.95 -14.68
CA SER A 229 -5.13 17.39 -14.44
C SER A 229 -3.80 18.07 -14.75
N ASP A 230 -3.82 19.34 -15.07
CA ASP A 230 -2.60 20.16 -15.20
C ASP A 230 -2.09 20.64 -13.81
N GLU A 231 -2.98 20.67 -12.80
CA GLU A 231 -2.68 21.10 -11.43
C GLU A 231 -3.00 19.99 -10.42
N LEU A 232 -2.12 19.76 -9.43
CA LEU A 232 -2.28 18.72 -8.41
C LEU A 232 -3.50 18.97 -7.51
N GLU A 233 -3.67 20.22 -7.03
CA GLU A 233 -4.71 20.60 -6.09
C GLU A 233 -6.00 21.08 -6.79
N ALA A 234 -6.20 20.71 -8.06
CA ALA A 234 -7.46 20.97 -8.74
C ALA A 234 -8.54 20.01 -8.28
N ASP A 235 -9.74 20.54 -8.05
CA ASP A 235 -10.94 19.72 -7.93
C ASP A 235 -11.36 19.18 -9.29
N ASP A 236 -12.09 18.04 -9.30
CA ASP A 236 -12.73 17.47 -10.49
C ASP A 236 -11.76 17.22 -11.68
N TRP A 237 -10.72 16.43 -11.46
CA TRP A 237 -9.82 15.98 -12.53
C TRP A 237 -10.58 15.36 -13.69
N THR A 238 -10.12 15.64 -14.89
CA THR A 238 -10.77 15.18 -16.12
C THR A 238 -10.64 13.65 -16.27
N PRO A 239 -11.78 12.93 -16.44
CA PRO A 239 -11.74 11.52 -16.76
C PRO A 239 -11.09 11.28 -18.13
N HIS A 240 -10.27 10.21 -18.23
CA HIS A 240 -9.76 9.77 -19.53
C HIS A 240 -10.89 9.44 -20.49
N ALA A 241 -10.77 9.84 -21.76
CA ALA A 241 -11.84 9.70 -22.77
C ALA A 241 -12.25 8.23 -23.04
N GLY A 242 -11.36 7.29 -22.78
CA GLY A 242 -11.60 5.85 -22.93
C GLY A 242 -11.86 5.12 -21.60
N ASN A 243 -12.29 5.80 -20.52
CA ASN A 243 -12.59 5.11 -19.26
C ASN A 243 -13.76 4.12 -19.36
N PRO A 244 -13.63 2.90 -18.78
CA PRO A 244 -12.42 2.36 -18.15
C PRO A 244 -11.30 2.13 -19.18
N VAL A 245 -10.06 2.51 -18.82
CA VAL A 245 -8.90 2.33 -19.73
C VAL A 245 -8.49 0.87 -19.88
N VAL A 246 -8.86 0.03 -18.90
CA VAL A 246 -8.81 -1.43 -18.95
C VAL A 246 -10.13 -1.95 -18.42
N GLU A 247 -10.75 -2.89 -19.13
CA GLU A 247 -12.03 -3.49 -18.78
C GLU A 247 -11.88 -5.01 -18.64
N GLY A 248 -12.51 -5.58 -17.59
CA GLY A 248 -12.61 -7.03 -17.43
C GLY A 248 -11.28 -7.75 -17.18
N ARG A 249 -10.29 -7.11 -16.54
CA ARG A 249 -8.96 -7.68 -16.24
C ARG A 249 -8.72 -7.84 -14.73
N PRO A 250 -9.33 -8.79 -14.04
CA PRO A 250 -9.18 -8.95 -12.60
C PRO A 250 -7.75 -9.29 -12.14
N THR A 251 -6.87 -9.64 -13.07
CA THR A 251 -5.45 -9.91 -12.80
C THR A 251 -4.61 -8.65 -12.63
N ALA A 252 -5.09 -7.47 -13.11
CA ALA A 252 -4.27 -6.26 -13.11
C ALA A 252 -5.10 -4.99 -13.42
N ALA A 253 -6.10 -4.68 -12.62
CA ALA A 253 -6.90 -3.47 -12.76
C ALA A 253 -6.98 -2.63 -11.49
N ARG A 254 -6.61 -3.21 -10.33
CA ARG A 254 -6.58 -2.53 -9.04
C ARG A 254 -5.14 -2.15 -8.70
N PRO A 255 -4.79 -0.86 -8.51
CA PRO A 255 -3.45 -0.48 -8.10
C PRO A 255 -3.02 -1.21 -6.82
N GLY A 256 -1.73 -1.47 -6.69
CA GLY A 256 -1.16 -2.20 -5.55
C GLY A 256 0.14 -1.58 -5.05
N GLY A 257 0.29 -0.26 -5.22
CA GLY A 257 1.44 0.48 -4.73
C GLY A 257 1.87 1.62 -5.64
N ARG A 258 2.95 2.27 -5.29
CA ARG A 258 3.49 3.46 -5.95
C ARG A 258 3.96 3.17 -7.37
N PRO A 259 3.43 3.86 -8.40
CA PRO A 259 3.98 3.79 -9.75
C PRO A 259 5.42 4.33 -9.79
N LEU A 260 6.25 3.76 -10.65
CA LEU A 260 7.59 4.26 -10.94
C LEU A 260 7.55 5.05 -12.25
N VAL A 261 7.98 6.31 -12.20
CA VAL A 261 8.12 7.14 -13.40
C VAL A 261 9.62 7.40 -13.62
N ARG A 262 10.14 6.95 -14.76
CA ARG A 262 11.55 7.07 -15.08
C ARG A 262 11.77 7.23 -16.58
N ASP A 263 12.56 8.23 -16.97
CA ASP A 263 13.00 8.47 -18.38
C ASP A 263 11.83 8.49 -19.38
N GLY A 264 10.63 8.92 -18.93
CA GLY A 264 9.40 8.90 -19.72
C GLY A 264 8.61 7.60 -19.66
N ASP A 265 9.15 6.53 -19.06
CA ASP A 265 8.44 5.27 -18.83
C ASP A 265 7.67 5.31 -17.51
N VAL A 266 6.47 4.73 -17.49
CA VAL A 266 5.67 4.52 -16.28
C VAL A 266 5.55 3.03 -16.02
N VAL A 267 5.93 2.58 -14.83
CA VAL A 267 5.68 1.22 -14.35
C VAL A 267 4.66 1.28 -13.24
N ALA A 268 3.51 0.62 -13.44
CA ALA A 268 2.46 0.51 -12.46
C ALA A 268 2.39 -0.91 -11.87
N PHE A 269 1.99 -0.99 -10.61
CA PHE A 269 1.80 -2.25 -9.89
C PHE A 269 0.31 -2.47 -9.66
N PHE A 270 -0.15 -3.69 -9.95
CA PHE A 270 -1.56 -4.04 -9.84
C PHE A 270 -1.76 -5.33 -9.04
N GLN A 271 -2.80 -5.35 -8.23
CA GLN A 271 -3.24 -6.53 -7.51
C GLN A 271 -3.87 -7.54 -8.48
N ASP A 272 -3.44 -8.80 -8.41
CA ASP A 272 -4.11 -9.91 -9.05
C ASP A 272 -5.22 -10.42 -8.13
N CYS A 273 -6.45 -10.10 -8.46
CA CYS A 273 -7.66 -10.49 -7.73
C CYS A 273 -8.43 -11.63 -8.41
N ALA A 274 -7.90 -12.26 -9.45
CA ALA A 274 -8.62 -13.29 -10.21
C ALA A 274 -8.95 -14.54 -9.39
N ALA A 275 -8.03 -15.01 -8.55
CA ALA A 275 -8.26 -16.17 -7.70
C ALA A 275 -8.95 -15.80 -6.37
N CYS A 276 -8.55 -14.68 -5.78
CA CYS A 276 -9.11 -14.07 -4.57
C CYS A 276 -8.56 -12.65 -4.45
N TYR A 277 -9.19 -11.82 -3.61
CA TYR A 277 -8.72 -10.47 -3.31
C TYR A 277 -7.24 -10.46 -2.89
N GLY A 278 -6.44 -9.61 -3.55
CA GLY A 278 -5.05 -9.39 -3.20
C GLY A 278 -4.16 -10.64 -3.25
N HIS A 279 -4.42 -11.57 -4.17
CA HIS A 279 -3.69 -12.85 -4.24
C HIS A 279 -2.18 -12.66 -4.39
N ARG A 280 -1.76 -11.74 -5.29
CA ARG A 280 -0.38 -11.39 -5.60
C ARG A 280 -0.30 -10.06 -6.32
N LEU A 281 0.90 -9.56 -6.56
CA LEU A 281 1.13 -8.29 -7.24
C LEU A 281 1.80 -8.50 -8.59
N ARG A 282 1.30 -7.81 -9.62
CA ARG A 282 1.85 -7.79 -10.97
C ARG A 282 2.39 -6.43 -11.32
N GLY A 283 3.42 -6.38 -12.17
CA GLY A 283 3.99 -5.15 -12.72
C GLY A 283 3.67 -4.99 -14.19
N TYR A 284 3.35 -3.77 -14.60
CA TYR A 284 3.03 -3.39 -15.98
C TYR A 284 3.80 -2.14 -16.38
N VAL A 285 4.29 -2.11 -17.61
CA VAL A 285 4.78 -0.89 -18.25
C VAL A 285 3.62 -0.25 -18.99
N VAL A 286 3.39 1.03 -18.76
CA VAL A 286 2.44 1.83 -19.53
C VAL A 286 3.15 2.33 -20.77
N ASP A 287 2.86 1.75 -21.92
CA ASP A 287 3.51 2.06 -23.21
C ASP A 287 2.94 3.32 -23.86
N GLU A 288 1.70 3.68 -23.54
CA GLU A 288 1.04 4.91 -24.04
C GLU A 288 0.04 5.43 -23.02
N LEU A 289 0.15 6.71 -22.69
CA LEU A 289 -0.74 7.41 -21.78
C LEU A 289 -0.98 8.83 -22.28
N THR A 290 -2.14 9.04 -22.89
CA THR A 290 -2.62 10.34 -23.37
C THR A 290 -4.04 10.58 -22.88
N PRO A 291 -4.65 11.75 -23.01
CA PRO A 291 -6.05 11.96 -22.62
C PRO A 291 -7.08 11.06 -23.30
N SER A 292 -6.70 10.36 -24.36
CA SER A 292 -7.60 9.51 -25.15
C SER A 292 -7.06 8.11 -25.47
N THR A 293 -5.83 7.80 -25.12
CA THR A 293 -5.22 6.51 -25.40
C THR A 293 -4.46 6.01 -24.16
N TYR A 294 -4.73 4.76 -23.80
CA TYR A 294 -4.01 4.02 -22.77
C TYR A 294 -3.60 2.65 -23.32
N ARG A 295 -2.36 2.28 -23.15
CA ARG A 295 -1.87 0.92 -23.42
C ARG A 295 -0.83 0.53 -22.39
N ASP A 296 -0.94 -0.68 -21.89
CA ASP A 296 0.04 -1.28 -21.01
C ASP A 296 0.41 -2.70 -21.44
N ARG A 297 1.53 -3.19 -20.93
CA ARG A 297 1.96 -4.57 -21.09
C ARG A 297 2.58 -5.09 -19.79
N GLU A 298 2.32 -6.35 -19.51
CA GLU A 298 2.86 -6.99 -18.32
C GLU A 298 4.40 -7.11 -18.40
N LEU A 299 5.09 -6.85 -17.28
CA LEU A 299 6.52 -7.10 -17.15
C LEU A 299 6.81 -8.59 -17.22
N HIS A 300 7.90 -8.94 -17.87
CA HIS A 300 8.34 -10.34 -17.98
C HIS A 300 8.64 -10.99 -16.62
N SER A 301 9.02 -10.18 -15.62
CA SER A 301 9.27 -10.60 -14.24
C SER A 301 8.01 -10.77 -13.38
N SER A 302 6.84 -10.52 -13.93
CA SER A 302 5.57 -10.68 -13.21
C SER A 302 5.27 -12.17 -12.92
N PRO A 303 4.67 -12.51 -11.76
CA PRO A 303 4.30 -11.62 -10.68
C PRO A 303 5.52 -11.09 -9.90
N ILE A 304 5.45 -9.84 -9.45
CA ILE A 304 6.54 -9.19 -8.71
C ILE A 304 6.59 -9.64 -7.26
N LEU A 305 5.42 -9.91 -6.68
CA LEU A 305 5.26 -10.27 -5.28
C LEU A 305 4.14 -11.29 -5.14
N GLU A 306 4.39 -12.34 -4.35
CA GLU A 306 3.38 -13.36 -4.03
C GLU A 306 3.67 -14.01 -2.68
N GLY A 307 2.67 -14.67 -2.10
CA GLY A 307 2.81 -15.38 -0.84
C GLY A 307 3.86 -16.49 -0.91
N THR A 308 4.60 -16.70 0.18
CA THR A 308 5.73 -17.64 0.21
C THR A 308 5.31 -19.11 0.29
N GLU A 309 4.02 -19.43 0.40
CA GLU A 309 3.47 -20.78 0.61
C GLU A 309 4.02 -21.54 1.84
N LYS A 310 4.85 -20.89 2.63
CA LYS A 310 5.35 -21.46 3.90
C LYS A 310 4.22 -21.44 4.92
N ARG A 311 3.70 -22.61 5.29
CA ARG A 311 2.47 -22.78 6.09
C ARG A 311 2.34 -21.85 7.31
N LEU A 312 3.42 -21.47 7.96
CA LEU A 312 3.44 -20.63 9.17
C LEU A 312 4.15 -19.29 8.96
N GLY A 313 4.39 -18.88 7.72
CA GLY A 313 4.97 -17.57 7.41
C GLY A 313 3.94 -16.45 7.56
N TRP A 314 4.34 -15.29 8.04
CA TRP A 314 3.50 -14.10 8.15
C TRP A 314 2.89 -13.69 6.78
N ASN A 315 3.58 -14.02 5.70
CA ASN A 315 3.22 -13.77 4.31
C ASN A 315 3.01 -15.08 3.53
N SER A 316 2.51 -16.12 4.19
CA SER A 316 2.36 -17.43 3.56
C SER A 316 1.15 -17.54 2.63
N GLY A 317 0.25 -16.57 2.66
CA GLY A 317 -0.98 -16.56 1.85
C GLY A 317 -0.91 -15.59 0.70
N ARG A 318 -1.14 -14.32 0.97
CA ARG A 318 -1.30 -13.27 -0.02
C ARG A 318 -0.34 -12.14 0.26
N MET A 319 0.08 -11.45 -0.79
CA MET A 319 0.86 -10.22 -0.76
C MET A 319 0.37 -9.34 -1.91
N HIS A 320 -0.16 -8.15 -1.62
CA HIS A 320 -0.84 -7.35 -2.63
C HIS A 320 -0.35 -5.91 -2.77
N HIS A 321 0.58 -5.50 -1.92
CA HIS A 321 1.07 -4.13 -1.91
C HIS A 321 2.60 -4.06 -1.96
N LEU A 322 3.10 -3.08 -2.72
CA LEU A 322 4.52 -2.79 -2.87
C LEU A 322 4.75 -1.28 -2.94
N ASP A 323 5.48 -0.72 -1.98
CA ASP A 323 5.97 0.66 -2.09
C ASP A 323 7.51 0.68 -2.14
N PRO A 324 8.12 0.89 -3.33
CA PRO A 324 9.56 0.89 -3.50
C PRO A 324 10.17 2.25 -3.14
N TRP A 325 11.30 2.21 -2.44
CA TRP A 325 12.14 3.35 -2.14
C TRP A 325 13.59 3.09 -2.54
N PRO A 326 14.26 3.96 -3.30
CA PRO A 326 15.64 3.74 -3.74
C PRO A 326 16.61 3.89 -2.58
N VAL A 327 17.58 2.97 -2.50
CA VAL A 327 18.65 2.99 -1.50
C VAL A 327 19.95 2.52 -2.15
N GLY A 328 20.93 3.41 -2.30
CA GLY A 328 22.16 3.11 -3.01
C GLY A 328 21.86 2.68 -4.46
N ASP A 329 22.37 1.52 -4.85
CA ASP A 329 22.15 0.95 -6.18
C ASP A 329 20.92 0.02 -6.26
N GLY A 330 20.13 -0.06 -5.19
CA GLY A 330 19.00 -0.97 -5.09
C GLY A 330 17.73 -0.30 -4.56
N TRP A 331 16.78 -1.14 -4.15
CA TRP A 331 15.50 -0.71 -3.63
C TRP A 331 15.24 -1.32 -2.27
N ARG A 332 14.65 -0.54 -1.37
CA ARG A 332 14.00 -1.02 -0.16
C ARG A 332 12.50 -0.81 -0.32
N CYS A 333 11.74 -1.86 -0.09
CA CYS A 333 10.32 -1.87 -0.40
C CYS A 333 9.52 -2.20 0.85
N ALA A 334 8.50 -1.40 1.16
CA ALA A 334 7.47 -1.82 2.07
C ALA A 334 6.50 -2.74 1.33
N VAL A 335 6.15 -3.83 1.97
CA VAL A 335 5.22 -4.83 1.44
C VAL A 335 4.26 -5.26 2.54
N ASP A 336 3.11 -5.75 2.17
CA ASP A 336 2.25 -6.44 3.10
C ASP A 336 2.20 -7.95 2.85
N GLY A 337 1.70 -8.67 3.82
CA GLY A 337 1.53 -10.11 3.72
C GLY A 337 0.51 -10.64 4.70
N ASN A 338 -0.12 -11.73 4.33
CA ASN A 338 -1.19 -12.35 5.08
C ASN A 338 -0.88 -13.83 5.36
N ILE A 339 -1.33 -14.34 6.48
CA ILE A 339 -1.14 -15.75 6.85
C ILE A 339 -2.05 -16.63 6.00
N GLY A 340 -1.47 -17.47 5.14
CA GLY A 340 -2.22 -18.38 4.27
C GLY A 340 -2.71 -19.66 4.95
N PHE A 341 -1.96 -20.14 5.95
CA PHE A 341 -2.34 -21.35 6.68
C PHE A 341 -3.62 -21.16 7.44
N GLY A 342 -4.61 -21.92 7.02
CA GLY A 342 -5.89 -21.88 7.71
C GLY A 342 -6.69 -20.61 7.43
N GLY A 343 -6.57 -19.97 6.27
CA GLY A 343 -7.50 -18.92 5.86
C GLY A 343 -8.96 -19.33 5.99
N ARG A 344 -9.24 -20.66 5.99
CA ARG A 344 -10.53 -21.24 6.40
C ARG A 344 -10.69 -21.40 7.92
N LEU A 345 -9.58 -21.45 8.68
CA LEU A 345 -9.55 -21.67 10.12
C LEU A 345 -9.33 -20.37 10.89
N PHE A 346 -8.42 -19.51 10.42
CA PHE A 346 -8.00 -18.28 11.11
C PHE A 346 -8.65 -17.02 10.55
N GLY A 347 -9.35 -17.13 9.42
CA GLY A 347 -9.88 -15.98 8.69
C GLY A 347 -8.84 -15.35 7.73
N PRO A 348 -9.32 -14.58 6.75
CA PRO A 348 -8.46 -13.95 5.73
C PRO A 348 -7.73 -12.69 6.21
N ASP A 349 -7.97 -12.22 7.44
CA ASP A 349 -7.70 -10.84 7.84
C ASP A 349 -6.54 -10.72 8.83
N HIS A 350 -5.43 -11.46 8.60
CA HIS A 350 -4.20 -11.39 9.41
C HIS A 350 -3.05 -10.78 8.58
N TRP A 351 -3.26 -9.55 8.13
CA TRP A 351 -2.25 -8.79 7.41
C TRP A 351 -1.22 -8.18 8.36
N ALA A 352 0.01 -8.10 7.89
CA ALA A 352 1.14 -7.47 8.56
C ALA A 352 2.09 -6.86 7.53
N ILE A 353 2.98 -5.99 7.96
CA ILE A 353 3.90 -5.26 7.10
C ILE A 353 5.31 -5.80 7.22
N GLY A 354 5.98 -5.93 6.09
CA GLY A 354 7.37 -6.34 5.97
C GLY A 354 8.20 -5.40 5.12
N ILE A 355 9.52 -5.54 5.22
CA ILE A 355 10.49 -4.83 4.40
C ILE A 355 11.25 -5.83 3.55
N TYR A 356 11.24 -5.60 2.25
CA TYR A 356 11.97 -6.36 1.23
C TYR A 356 13.02 -5.48 0.57
N GLU A 357 13.99 -6.10 -0.07
CA GLU A 357 15.03 -5.41 -0.85
C GLU A 357 15.13 -6.05 -2.24
N SER A 358 15.47 -5.24 -3.25
CA SER A 358 15.81 -5.78 -4.57
C SER A 358 17.20 -6.42 -4.52
N LEU A 359 17.39 -7.50 -5.30
CA LEU A 359 18.68 -8.12 -5.52
C LEU A 359 19.50 -7.35 -6.56
#